data_5606f0133dc984d24eb521e558c6b747
#
_entry.id   5606f0133dc984d24eb521e558c6b747
#
_cell.length_a   1.000
_cell.length_b   1.000
_cell.length_c   1.000
_cell.angle_alpha   90.00
_cell.angle_beta   90.00
_cell.angle_gamma   90.00
#
_symmetry.space_group_name_H-M   'P 1'
#
loop_
_entity.id
_entity.type
_entity.pdbx_description
1 polymer ?
#
loop_
_entity_poly.entity_id
_entity_poly.type
_entity_poly.pdbx_seq_one_letter_code
_entity_poly.pdbx_strand_id
1 'polypeptide(L)'
;GITRGDEVIVPTLTFIAAVNPLTRYVGAEPIFIGCDDSLCIDPDAVEAFCAGHCELRGGKLYNKTTGAHVKALEVVHVFGNLGDMERLTEIAQKYHLILIEDATEALGTRFTAGKFAGKFAGTVGDIGCYSFNGNKIITTGAGGAVVSNHPDWAEHAKHLSTQAKTD
;
A
#
# COMPACT_ATOMS: atom_id res chain seq x y z
N GLY A 1 12.32 1.36 -5.28
CA GLY A 1 12.11 0.36 -4.46
C GLY A 1 12.30 0.48 -2.96
N ILE A 2 11.46 -0.24 -2.23
CA ILE A 2 11.62 -0.51 -0.80
C ILE A 2 12.78 -1.49 -0.64
N THR A 3 13.64 -1.30 0.34
CA THR A 3 14.83 -2.11 0.57
C THR A 3 14.93 -2.54 2.04
N ARG A 4 15.86 -3.44 2.33
CA ARG A 4 16.15 -3.88 3.70
C ARG A 4 16.43 -2.69 4.62
N GLY A 5 15.74 -2.64 5.75
CA GLY A 5 15.88 -1.60 6.77
C GLY A 5 15.02 -0.36 6.52
N ASP A 6 14.30 -0.26 5.39
CA ASP A 6 13.22 0.71 5.25
C ASP A 6 12.03 0.29 6.13
N GLU A 7 11.21 1.24 6.53
CA GLU A 7 9.95 1.00 7.24
C GLU A 7 8.75 1.26 6.32
N VAL A 8 7.68 0.49 6.52
CA VAL A 8 6.41 0.63 5.78
C VAL A 8 5.25 0.66 6.76
N ILE A 9 4.41 1.68 6.66
CA ILE A 9 3.17 1.79 7.45
C ILE A 9 2.15 0.81 6.86
N VAL A 10 1.57 -0.04 7.70
CA VAL A 10 0.60 -1.08 7.33
C VAL A 10 -0.56 -1.14 8.32
N PRO A 11 -1.78 -1.54 7.91
CA PRO A 11 -2.89 -1.72 8.84
C PRO A 11 -2.69 -2.95 9.73
N THR A 12 -3.25 -2.89 10.95
CA THR A 12 -3.30 -4.05 11.85
C THR A 12 -4.30 -5.12 11.43
N LEU A 13 -5.34 -4.73 10.69
CA LEU A 13 -6.36 -5.64 10.17
C LEU A 13 -6.08 -5.94 8.69
N THR A 14 -5.44 -7.06 8.45
CA THR A 14 -5.17 -7.55 7.10
C THR A 14 -4.83 -9.03 7.11
N PHE A 15 -4.84 -9.65 5.94
CA PHE A 15 -4.26 -10.97 5.76
C PHE A 15 -2.73 -10.88 5.71
N ILE A 16 -2.05 -11.89 6.22
CA ILE A 16 -0.58 -11.91 6.34
C ILE A 16 0.16 -11.70 5.00
N ALA A 17 -0.50 -11.95 3.87
CA ALA A 17 0.09 -11.75 2.55
C ALA A 17 0.35 -10.26 2.20
N ALA A 18 -0.31 -9.32 2.86
CA ALA A 18 0.02 -7.90 2.73
C ALA A 18 1.39 -7.57 3.37
N VAL A 19 1.70 -8.20 4.51
CA VAL A 19 2.90 -7.89 5.30
C VAL A 19 4.10 -8.78 4.96
N ASN A 20 3.90 -10.07 4.67
CA ASN A 20 4.99 -11.01 4.40
C ASN A 20 5.95 -10.58 3.26
N PRO A 21 5.49 -10.01 2.13
CA PRO A 21 6.39 -9.54 1.09
C PRO A 21 7.37 -8.49 1.59
N LEU A 22 6.93 -7.59 2.46
CA LEU A 22 7.76 -6.55 3.04
C LEU A 22 8.85 -7.14 3.93
N THR A 23 8.49 -8.03 4.85
CA THR A 23 9.40 -8.57 5.87
C THR A 23 10.26 -9.70 5.33
N ARG A 24 9.65 -10.72 4.70
CA ARG A 24 10.31 -11.96 4.33
C ARG A 24 11.15 -11.85 3.07
N TYR A 25 10.69 -11.09 2.07
CA TYR A 25 11.37 -11.01 0.79
C TYR A 25 12.25 -9.76 0.66
N VAL A 26 11.78 -8.63 1.19
CA VAL A 26 12.50 -7.35 1.10
C VAL A 26 13.37 -7.11 2.34
N GLY A 27 12.91 -7.50 3.52
CA GLY A 27 13.56 -7.23 4.81
C GLY A 27 13.30 -5.80 5.29
N ALA A 28 12.16 -5.23 4.90
CA ALA A 28 11.64 -4.00 5.47
C ALA A 28 10.89 -4.30 6.77
N GLU A 29 10.73 -3.29 7.63
CA GLU A 29 10.05 -3.42 8.90
C GLU A 29 8.65 -2.81 8.82
N PRO A 30 7.58 -3.54 9.23
CA PRO A 30 6.23 -3.01 9.24
C PRO A 30 5.99 -2.13 10.46
N ILE A 31 5.36 -0.97 10.24
CA ILE A 31 4.81 -0.12 11.29
C ILE A 31 3.30 -0.34 11.30
N PHE A 32 2.81 -1.04 12.30
CA PHE A 32 1.39 -1.36 12.42
C PHE A 32 0.60 -0.17 12.98
N ILE A 33 -0.39 0.30 12.20
CA ILE A 33 -1.33 1.33 12.60
C ILE A 33 -2.74 0.72 12.69
N GLY A 34 -3.52 1.17 13.67
CA GLY A 34 -4.90 0.73 13.88
C GLY A 34 -5.82 1.05 12.70
N CYS A 35 -7.01 0.47 12.75
CA CYS A 35 -8.07 0.70 11.77
C CYS A 35 -9.19 1.52 12.40
N ASP A 36 -9.91 2.27 11.59
CA ASP A 36 -11.13 2.98 11.97
C ASP A 36 -12.39 2.10 11.81
N ASP A 37 -13.57 2.70 11.93
CA ASP A 37 -14.85 2.01 11.81
C ASP A 37 -15.12 1.46 10.39
N SER A 38 -14.37 1.90 9.37
CA SER A 38 -14.41 1.33 8.02
C SER A 38 -13.67 -0.01 7.92
N LEU A 39 -12.96 -0.40 8.96
CA LEU A 39 -12.02 -1.53 9.04
C LEU A 39 -10.74 -1.32 8.20
N CYS A 40 -10.58 -0.21 7.52
CA CYS A 40 -9.35 0.17 6.84
C CYS A 40 -8.43 0.96 7.78
N ILE A 41 -7.18 1.17 7.36
CA ILE A 41 -6.20 1.92 8.17
C ILE A 41 -6.74 3.30 8.53
N ASP A 42 -6.60 3.68 9.80
CA ASP A 42 -7.07 4.96 10.33
C ASP A 42 -6.14 6.10 9.86
N PRO A 43 -6.63 7.04 9.02
CA PRO A 43 -5.81 8.15 8.53
C PRO A 43 -5.38 9.11 9.64
N ASP A 44 -6.18 9.30 10.69
CA ASP A 44 -5.80 10.17 11.80
C ASP A 44 -4.67 9.56 12.62
N ALA A 45 -4.67 8.25 12.81
CA ALA A 45 -3.57 7.55 13.47
C ALA A 45 -2.29 7.53 12.60
N VAL A 46 -2.41 7.42 11.27
CA VAL A 46 -1.26 7.56 10.35
C VAL A 46 -0.66 8.96 10.43
N GLU A 47 -1.50 10.00 10.37
CA GLU A 47 -1.06 11.39 10.48
C GLU A 47 -0.38 11.64 11.84
N ALA A 48 -0.98 11.17 12.94
CA ALA A 48 -0.42 11.31 14.28
C ALA A 48 0.95 10.63 14.40
N PHE A 49 1.12 9.44 13.84
CA PHE A 49 2.42 8.75 13.79
C PHE A 49 3.45 9.57 13.00
N CYS A 50 3.13 9.99 11.79
CA CYS A 50 4.04 10.76 10.95
C CYS A 50 4.44 12.09 11.60
N ALA A 51 3.50 12.83 12.17
CA ALA A 51 3.75 14.11 12.80
C ALA A 51 4.50 13.98 14.14
N GLY A 52 4.14 13.01 14.97
CA GLY A 52 4.67 12.84 16.32
C GLY A 52 5.99 12.06 16.36
N HIS A 53 6.07 10.98 15.63
CA HIS A 53 7.17 10.02 15.73
C HIS A 53 8.18 10.09 14.59
N CYS A 54 7.92 10.87 13.53
CA CYS A 54 8.83 11.00 12.41
C CYS A 54 9.31 12.43 12.20
N GLU A 55 10.31 12.58 11.35
CA GLU A 55 10.82 13.86 10.87
C GLU A 55 11.17 13.80 9.38
N LEU A 56 10.90 14.90 8.67
CA LEU A 56 11.30 15.07 7.28
C LEU A 56 12.75 15.58 7.21
N ARG A 57 13.62 14.84 6.52
CA ARG A 57 15.00 15.22 6.23
C ARG A 57 15.29 15.02 4.75
N GLY A 58 15.62 16.09 4.05
CA GLY A 58 15.94 16.02 2.62
C GLY A 58 14.84 15.40 1.75
N GLY A 59 13.58 15.66 2.06
CA GLY A 59 12.42 15.13 1.33
C GLY A 59 12.12 13.66 1.62
N LYS A 60 12.68 13.09 2.69
CA LYS A 60 12.42 11.71 3.14
C LYS A 60 11.94 11.72 4.60
N LEU A 61 11.01 10.83 4.92
CA LEU A 61 10.48 10.67 6.27
C LEU A 61 11.32 9.66 7.05
N TYR A 62 11.77 10.03 8.23
CA TYR A 62 12.55 9.15 9.10
C TYR A 62 11.86 8.98 10.46
N ASN A 63 11.76 7.75 10.92
CA ASN A 63 11.31 7.43 12.27
C ASN A 63 12.38 7.87 13.28
N LYS A 64 12.00 8.74 14.23
CA LYS A 64 12.92 9.29 15.25
C LYS A 64 13.45 8.23 16.20
N THR A 65 12.71 7.13 16.40
CA THR A 65 13.09 6.07 17.34
C THR A 65 14.08 5.09 16.73
N THR A 66 13.83 4.67 15.48
CA THR A 66 14.66 3.66 14.79
C THR A 66 15.75 4.28 13.93
N GLY A 67 15.56 5.52 13.49
CA GLY A 67 16.38 6.19 12.49
C GLY A 67 16.13 5.69 11.05
N ALA A 68 15.21 4.75 10.86
CA ALA A 68 14.91 4.17 9.56
C ALA A 68 14.09 5.11 8.68
N HIS A 69 14.20 4.93 7.36
CA HIS A 69 13.41 5.65 6.38
C HIS A 69 12.01 5.02 6.27
N VAL A 70 10.98 5.75 6.66
CA VAL A 70 9.58 5.38 6.45
C VAL A 70 9.23 5.70 5.00
N LYS A 71 9.08 4.69 4.16
CA LYS A 71 9.10 4.85 2.71
C LYS A 71 7.75 4.71 2.03
N ALA A 72 6.86 3.95 2.61
CA ALA A 72 5.57 3.67 2.02
C ALA A 72 4.46 3.60 3.06
N LEU A 73 3.24 3.81 2.58
CA LEU A 73 1.98 3.58 3.27
C LEU A 73 1.19 2.55 2.47
N GLU A 74 0.87 1.43 3.09
CA GLU A 74 0.01 0.41 2.50
C GLU A 74 -1.42 0.55 3.04
N VAL A 75 -2.37 0.63 2.13
CA VAL A 75 -3.80 0.66 2.42
C VAL A 75 -4.41 -0.64 1.94
N VAL A 76 -5.07 -1.37 2.84
CA VAL A 76 -5.79 -2.60 2.48
C VAL A 76 -7.28 -2.29 2.47
N HIS A 77 -7.94 -2.52 1.33
CA HIS A 77 -9.39 -2.37 1.15
C HIS A 77 -10.10 -3.64 1.61
N VAL A 78 -10.07 -3.85 2.92
CA VAL A 78 -10.49 -5.10 3.57
C VAL A 78 -11.99 -5.36 3.34
N PHE A 79 -12.34 -6.60 2.97
CA PHE A 79 -13.71 -7.03 2.66
C PHE A 79 -14.42 -6.21 1.56
N GLY A 80 -13.67 -5.48 0.74
CA GLY A 80 -14.21 -4.57 -0.27
C GLY A 80 -14.61 -3.20 0.25
N ASN A 81 -14.39 -2.90 1.54
CA ASN A 81 -14.51 -1.54 2.08
C ASN A 81 -13.38 -0.67 1.52
N LEU A 82 -13.67 0.61 1.35
CA LEU A 82 -12.67 1.56 0.86
C LEU A 82 -12.08 2.36 2.03
N GLY A 83 -10.77 2.40 2.10
CA GLY A 83 -10.10 3.35 2.98
C GLY A 83 -10.38 4.80 2.56
N ASP A 84 -10.22 5.74 3.48
CA ASP A 84 -10.31 7.19 3.18
C ASP A 84 -9.10 7.62 2.34
N MET A 85 -9.19 7.32 1.04
CA MET A 85 -8.09 7.58 0.09
C MET A 85 -7.85 9.07 -0.13
N GLU A 86 -8.81 9.95 0.15
CA GLU A 86 -8.58 11.39 0.06
C GLU A 86 -7.58 11.82 1.12
N ARG A 87 -7.85 11.48 2.39
CA ARG A 87 -6.96 11.76 3.50
C ARG A 87 -5.62 11.04 3.38
N LEU A 88 -5.65 9.75 3.04
CA LEU A 88 -4.43 8.94 2.92
C LEU A 88 -3.52 9.41 1.77
N THR A 89 -4.10 9.88 0.66
CA THR A 89 -3.34 10.49 -0.45
C THR A 89 -2.68 11.81 -0.01
N GLU A 90 -3.40 12.66 0.73
CA GLU A 90 -2.86 13.91 1.27
C GLU A 90 -1.69 13.66 2.23
N ILE A 91 -1.85 12.67 3.13
CA ILE A 91 -0.80 12.25 4.06
C ILE A 91 0.42 11.74 3.29
N ALA A 92 0.21 10.83 2.31
CA ALA A 92 1.29 10.29 1.50
C ALA A 92 2.07 11.39 0.76
N GLN A 93 1.36 12.35 0.17
CA GLN A 93 1.98 13.50 -0.50
C GLN A 93 2.75 14.40 0.48
N LYS A 94 2.17 14.72 1.63
CA LYS A 94 2.76 15.56 2.66
C LYS A 94 4.07 14.99 3.20
N TYR A 95 4.12 13.68 3.39
CA TYR A 95 5.27 12.99 3.97
C TYR A 95 6.16 12.27 2.96
N HIS A 96 5.89 12.43 1.66
CA HIS A 96 6.64 11.82 0.55
C HIS A 96 6.67 10.28 0.61
N LEU A 97 5.55 9.68 1.01
CA LEU A 97 5.37 8.24 1.07
C LEU A 97 4.88 7.69 -0.28
N ILE A 98 5.36 6.53 -0.66
CA ILE A 98 4.77 5.74 -1.74
C ILE A 98 3.45 5.17 -1.22
N LEU A 99 2.36 5.35 -1.97
CA LEU A 99 1.03 4.86 -1.59
C LEU A 99 0.73 3.56 -2.33
N ILE A 100 0.61 2.47 -1.57
CA ILE A 100 0.31 1.13 -2.06
C ILE A 100 -1.13 0.79 -1.69
N GLU A 101 -1.93 0.33 -2.67
CA GLU A 101 -3.28 -0.17 -2.43
C GLU A 101 -3.30 -1.69 -2.56
N ASP A 102 -3.60 -2.40 -1.48
CA ASP A 102 -4.01 -3.80 -1.54
C ASP A 102 -5.52 -3.86 -1.78
N ALA A 103 -5.91 -4.08 -3.03
CA ALA A 103 -7.29 -4.22 -3.48
C ALA A 103 -7.66 -5.70 -3.75
N THR A 104 -6.98 -6.65 -3.09
CA THR A 104 -7.17 -8.09 -3.29
C THR A 104 -8.57 -8.57 -2.92
N GLU A 105 -9.31 -7.82 -2.11
CA GLU A 105 -10.71 -8.07 -1.72
C GLU A 105 -11.69 -7.03 -2.28
N ALA A 106 -11.20 -6.08 -3.09
CA ALA A 106 -11.99 -4.93 -3.57
C ALA A 106 -12.06 -4.82 -5.10
N LEU A 107 -11.84 -5.94 -5.80
CA LEU A 107 -11.95 -5.94 -7.27
C LEU A 107 -13.35 -5.51 -7.72
N GLY A 108 -13.42 -4.44 -8.50
CA GLY A 108 -14.68 -3.87 -8.99
C GLY A 108 -15.32 -2.85 -8.06
N THR A 109 -14.86 -2.72 -6.83
CA THR A 109 -15.33 -1.66 -5.90
C THR A 109 -14.93 -0.28 -6.43
N ARG A 110 -15.86 0.68 -6.36
CA ARG A 110 -15.67 2.05 -6.85
C ARG A 110 -15.94 3.08 -5.76
N PHE A 111 -15.18 4.14 -5.79
CA PHE A 111 -15.49 5.35 -5.04
C PHE A 111 -16.75 5.99 -5.64
N THR A 112 -17.78 6.23 -4.83
CA THR A 112 -19.08 6.77 -5.28
C THR A 112 -19.18 8.27 -5.14
N ALA A 113 -18.29 8.91 -4.38
CA ALA A 113 -18.29 10.34 -4.10
C ALA A 113 -16.86 10.86 -3.95
N GLY A 114 -16.73 12.19 -3.79
CA GLY A 114 -15.49 12.88 -3.53
C GLY A 114 -14.53 12.97 -4.72
N LYS A 115 -13.28 13.28 -4.45
CA LYS A 115 -12.21 13.51 -5.44
C LYS A 115 -11.97 12.30 -6.36
N PHE A 116 -12.20 11.10 -5.86
CA PHE A 116 -11.95 9.85 -6.58
C PHE A 116 -13.22 9.19 -7.11
N ALA A 117 -14.37 9.90 -7.14
CA ALA A 117 -15.61 9.38 -7.66
C ALA A 117 -15.45 8.71 -9.04
N GLY A 118 -15.94 7.48 -9.17
CA GLY A 118 -15.84 6.67 -10.39
C GLY A 118 -14.53 5.87 -10.54
N LYS A 119 -13.46 6.17 -9.79
CA LYS A 119 -12.24 5.35 -9.79
C LYS A 119 -12.47 4.03 -9.08
N PHE A 120 -11.74 3.02 -9.50
CA PHE A 120 -11.72 1.72 -8.83
C PHE A 120 -10.72 1.70 -7.66
N ALA A 121 -11.03 0.91 -6.63
CA ALA A 121 -10.03 0.51 -5.64
C ALA A 121 -8.79 -0.06 -6.34
N GLY A 122 -7.60 0.28 -5.86
CA GLY A 122 -6.33 -0.13 -6.46
C GLY A 122 -5.84 0.78 -7.60
N THR A 123 -6.56 1.88 -7.92
CA THR A 123 -6.17 2.78 -9.03
C THR A 123 -5.94 4.23 -8.61
N VAL A 124 -5.90 4.50 -7.32
CA VAL A 124 -5.71 5.84 -6.75
C VAL A 124 -4.28 6.08 -6.31
N GLY A 125 -3.67 5.09 -5.66
CA GLY A 125 -2.28 5.14 -5.20
C GLY A 125 -1.26 5.02 -6.33
N ASP A 126 -0.01 4.94 -5.95
CA ASP A 126 1.11 4.77 -6.89
C ASP A 126 1.14 3.37 -7.50
N ILE A 127 0.75 2.38 -6.70
CA ILE A 127 0.69 0.96 -7.07
C ILE A 127 -0.55 0.32 -6.46
N GLY A 128 -1.24 -0.51 -7.23
CA GLY A 128 -2.36 -1.31 -6.76
C GLY A 128 -2.15 -2.79 -7.02
N CYS A 129 -2.62 -3.64 -6.10
CA CYS A 129 -2.51 -5.08 -6.17
C CYS A 129 -3.89 -5.73 -6.16
N TYR A 130 -4.11 -6.71 -7.05
CA TYR A 130 -5.31 -7.55 -7.08
C TYR A 130 -4.92 -9.02 -6.96
N SER A 131 -5.79 -9.82 -6.37
CA SER A 131 -5.61 -11.26 -6.26
C SER A 131 -6.69 -12.01 -7.03
N PHE A 132 -6.28 -13.06 -7.74
CA PHE A 132 -7.15 -14.02 -8.44
C PHE A 132 -7.03 -15.42 -7.84
N ASN A 133 -6.69 -15.48 -6.53
CA ASN A 133 -6.63 -16.74 -5.80
C ASN A 133 -8.02 -17.40 -5.71
N GLY A 134 -8.07 -18.69 -5.38
CA GLY A 134 -9.28 -19.52 -5.41
C GLY A 134 -10.46 -19.01 -4.58
N ASN A 135 -10.20 -18.23 -3.54
CA ASN A 135 -11.21 -17.67 -2.62
C ASN A 135 -11.57 -16.20 -2.89
N LYS A 136 -11.09 -15.60 -3.97
CA LYS A 136 -11.34 -14.18 -4.29
C LYS A 136 -12.61 -13.99 -5.13
N ILE A 137 -13.01 -12.73 -5.35
CA ILE A 137 -14.21 -12.32 -6.08
C ILE A 137 -14.29 -12.99 -7.47
N ILE A 138 -13.16 -13.01 -8.19
CA ILE A 138 -12.95 -13.86 -9.36
C ILE A 138 -11.63 -14.61 -9.19
N THR A 139 -11.54 -15.77 -9.83
CA THR A 139 -10.36 -16.62 -9.69
C THR A 139 -9.85 -17.14 -11.03
N THR A 140 -8.53 -17.29 -11.11
CA THR A 140 -7.82 -18.05 -12.15
C THR A 140 -7.15 -19.29 -11.55
N GLY A 141 -7.61 -19.73 -10.37
CA GLY A 141 -6.98 -20.79 -9.56
C GLY A 141 -5.88 -20.23 -8.66
N ALA A 142 -5.01 -19.44 -9.20
CA ALA A 142 -3.98 -18.64 -8.54
C ALA A 142 -3.63 -17.45 -9.43
N GLY A 143 -2.81 -16.52 -8.91
CA GLY A 143 -2.35 -15.35 -9.66
C GLY A 143 -2.88 -14.05 -9.10
N GLY A 144 -2.55 -12.97 -9.81
CA GLY A 144 -2.94 -11.61 -9.44
C GLY A 144 -2.54 -10.62 -10.52
N ALA A 145 -2.79 -9.37 -10.27
CA ALA A 145 -2.36 -8.27 -11.12
C ALA A 145 -1.76 -7.14 -10.28
N VAL A 146 -0.75 -6.50 -10.83
CA VAL A 146 -0.21 -5.23 -10.33
C VAL A 146 -0.55 -4.16 -11.35
N VAL A 147 -1.05 -3.04 -10.87
CA VAL A 147 -1.38 -1.86 -11.69
C VAL A 147 -0.65 -0.65 -11.15
N SER A 148 -0.24 0.25 -12.02
CA SER A 148 0.44 1.48 -11.64
C SER A 148 0.25 2.55 -12.70
N ASN A 149 0.22 3.82 -12.27
CA ASN A 149 0.30 4.98 -13.15
C ASN A 149 1.76 5.34 -13.51
N HIS A 150 2.75 4.60 -12.99
CA HIS A 150 4.17 4.71 -13.30
C HIS A 150 4.57 3.57 -14.26
N PRO A 151 4.73 3.84 -15.57
CA PRO A 151 4.99 2.77 -16.55
C PRO A 151 6.25 1.94 -16.24
N ASP A 152 7.32 2.60 -15.80
CA ASP A 152 8.58 1.97 -15.40
C ASP A 152 8.42 1.00 -14.23
N TRP A 153 7.53 1.30 -13.28
CA TRP A 153 7.24 0.39 -12.17
C TRP A 153 6.45 -0.83 -12.64
N ALA A 154 5.48 -0.62 -13.54
CA ALA A 154 4.71 -1.72 -14.13
C ALA A 154 5.60 -2.64 -14.96
N GLU A 155 6.52 -2.09 -15.76
CA GLU A 155 7.50 -2.86 -16.52
C GLU A 155 8.45 -3.63 -15.60
N HIS A 156 8.94 -3.00 -14.54
CA HIS A 156 9.81 -3.66 -13.57
C HIS A 156 9.08 -4.82 -12.85
N ALA A 157 7.84 -4.60 -12.43
CA ALA A 157 7.02 -5.64 -11.82
C ALA A 157 6.78 -6.81 -12.79
N LYS A 158 6.50 -6.52 -14.06
CA LYS A 158 6.38 -7.53 -15.11
C LYS A 158 7.67 -8.30 -15.31
N HIS A 159 8.81 -7.62 -15.39
CA HIS A 159 10.12 -8.26 -15.51
C HIS A 159 10.38 -9.24 -14.36
N LEU A 160 10.15 -8.82 -13.12
CA LEU A 160 10.34 -9.67 -11.94
C LEU A 160 9.38 -10.88 -11.93
N SER A 161 8.13 -10.70 -12.38
CA SER A 161 7.12 -11.77 -12.42
C SER A 161 7.38 -12.79 -13.54
N THR A 162 8.21 -12.47 -14.52
CA THR A 162 8.58 -13.32 -15.66
C THR A 162 10.02 -13.83 -15.57
N GLN A 163 10.43 -14.31 -14.39
CA GLN A 163 11.75 -14.91 -14.12
C GLN A 163 12.92 -13.91 -14.08
N ALA A 164 12.66 -12.60 -14.11
CA ALA A 164 13.70 -11.55 -14.17
C ALA A 164 14.76 -11.81 -15.24
N LYS A 165 14.34 -12.41 -16.37
CA LYS A 165 15.23 -12.79 -17.46
C LYS A 165 15.78 -11.57 -18.16
N THR A 166 17.10 -11.49 -18.28
CA THR A 166 17.81 -10.55 -19.14
C THR A 166 18.23 -11.30 -20.40
N ASP A 167 17.84 -10.79 -21.55
CA ASP A 167 18.26 -11.34 -22.87
C ASP A 167 19.70 -10.94 -23.18
#